data_5028b8210fc186729d2de7393201f581
#
_entry.id   5028b8210fc186729d2de7393201f581
#
_cell.length_a   1.000
_cell.length_b   1.000
_cell.length_c   1.000
_cell.angle_alpha   90.00
_cell.angle_beta   90.00
_cell.angle_gamma   90.00
#
_symmetry.space_group_name_H-M   'P 1'
#
loop_
_entity.id
_entity.type
_entity.pdbx_description
1 polymer ?
#
loop_
_entity_poly.entity_id
_entity_poly.type
_entity_poly.pdbx_seq_one_letter_code
_entity_poly.pdbx_strand_id
1 'polypeptide(L)'
;MKHALLAQLALTAASLAAAPAFADQALATAKNCMTCHTTEKKLVGPSYKEVATKYAGQAGAVDKLAVKIMKGGSGVFGPVPMPANTQVNEAEAKKLAAWVLSIK
;
A
#
# COMPACT_ATOMS: atom_id res chain seq x y z
N MET A 1 29.19 -37.66 41.34
CA MET A 1 27.82 -37.45 40.84
C MET A 1 27.80 -36.14 40.06
N LYS A 2 27.68 -36.25 38.78
CA LYS A 2 27.77 -35.11 37.85
C LYS A 2 26.37 -34.76 37.39
N HIS A 3 25.89 -33.63 37.86
CA HIS A 3 24.64 -33.08 37.36
C HIS A 3 24.92 -32.26 36.10
N ALA A 4 24.57 -32.81 34.97
CA ALA A 4 24.62 -32.08 33.71
C ALA A 4 23.41 -31.12 33.68
N LEU A 5 23.70 -29.84 33.81
CA LEU A 5 22.74 -28.77 33.55
C LEU A 5 22.56 -28.64 32.03
N LEU A 6 21.47 -29.16 31.53
CA LEU A 6 21.06 -28.89 30.18
C LEU A 6 20.43 -27.47 30.14
N ALA A 7 21.23 -26.54 29.69
CA ALA A 7 20.74 -25.23 29.37
C ALA A 7 19.88 -25.33 28.11
N GLN A 8 18.58 -25.30 28.27
CA GLN A 8 17.66 -25.16 27.17
C GLN A 8 17.71 -23.70 26.70
N LEU A 9 18.37 -23.48 25.58
CA LEU A 9 18.21 -22.23 24.83
C LEU A 9 16.81 -22.23 24.25
N ALA A 10 15.91 -21.49 24.87
CA ALA A 10 14.64 -21.15 24.25
C ALA A 10 14.91 -20.17 23.11
N LEU A 11 14.91 -20.66 21.89
CA LEU A 11 14.92 -19.85 20.70
C LEU A 11 13.53 -19.23 20.58
N THR A 12 13.35 -18.04 21.09
CA THR A 12 12.17 -17.25 20.79
C THR A 12 12.34 -16.73 19.37
N ALA A 13 11.74 -17.45 18.43
CA ALA A 13 11.57 -16.94 17.08
C ALA A 13 10.64 -15.72 17.17
N ALA A 14 11.21 -14.52 17.05
CA ALA A 14 10.42 -13.33 16.84
C ALA A 14 9.78 -13.47 15.45
N SER A 15 8.52 -13.88 15.41
CA SER A 15 7.75 -13.84 14.19
C SER A 15 7.54 -12.38 13.83
N LEU A 16 8.25 -11.92 12.80
CA LEU A 16 7.93 -10.69 12.10
C LEU A 16 6.56 -10.91 11.47
N ALA A 17 5.51 -10.51 12.17
CA ALA A 17 4.18 -10.49 11.60
C ALA A 17 4.23 -9.45 10.48
N ALA A 18 4.15 -9.90 9.22
CA ALA A 18 3.84 -9.03 8.11
C ALA A 18 2.56 -8.27 8.47
N ALA A 19 2.60 -6.94 8.38
CA ALA A 19 1.41 -6.13 8.62
C ALA A 19 0.27 -6.68 7.75
N PRO A 20 -0.89 -7.01 8.32
CA PRO A 20 -1.98 -7.56 7.52
C PRO A 20 -2.37 -6.55 6.44
N ALA A 21 -2.71 -7.05 5.24
CA ALA A 21 -3.14 -6.24 4.10
C ALA A 21 -4.26 -5.24 4.46
N PHE A 22 -5.06 -5.56 5.48
CA PHE A 22 -6.12 -4.71 6.02
C PHE A 22 -5.64 -3.38 6.61
N ALA A 23 -4.40 -3.30 7.13
CA ALA A 23 -3.88 -2.08 7.73
C ALA A 23 -3.77 -0.95 6.69
N ASP A 24 -3.39 -1.27 5.46
CA ASP A 24 -3.23 -0.29 4.39
C ASP A 24 -4.55 0.05 3.71
N GLN A 25 -5.47 -0.89 3.63
CA GLN A 25 -6.86 -0.60 3.25
C GLN A 25 -7.53 0.31 4.27
N ALA A 26 -7.29 0.10 5.56
CA ALA A 26 -7.79 0.98 6.61
C ALA A 26 -7.26 2.40 6.46
N LEU A 27 -5.98 2.57 6.10
CA LEU A 27 -5.39 3.86 5.81
C LEU A 27 -6.05 4.51 4.59
N ALA A 28 -6.26 3.77 3.52
CA ALA A 28 -6.94 4.25 2.33
C ALA A 28 -8.37 4.73 2.65
N THR A 29 -9.08 3.99 3.48
CA THR A 29 -10.42 4.36 3.94
C THR A 29 -10.37 5.64 4.78
N ALA A 30 -9.45 5.71 5.74
CA ALA A 30 -9.29 6.88 6.61
C ALA A 30 -8.92 8.15 5.85
N LYS A 31 -8.21 8.02 4.73
CA LYS A 31 -7.81 9.14 3.86
C LYS A 31 -8.79 9.41 2.72
N ASN A 32 -9.96 8.82 2.73
CA ASN A 32 -11.04 8.99 1.75
C ASN A 32 -10.74 8.50 0.33
N CYS A 33 -9.75 7.65 0.15
CA CYS A 33 -9.41 7.10 -1.16
C CYS A 33 -10.54 6.23 -1.72
N MET A 34 -11.23 5.51 -0.83
CA MET A 34 -12.30 4.57 -1.22
C MET A 34 -13.60 5.25 -1.66
N THR A 35 -13.67 6.58 -1.59
CA THR A 35 -14.78 7.35 -2.18
C THR A 35 -14.76 7.28 -3.70
N CYS A 36 -13.57 7.24 -4.30
CA CYS A 36 -13.36 7.25 -5.75
C CYS A 36 -12.75 5.96 -6.29
N HIS A 37 -12.16 5.14 -5.44
CA HIS A 37 -11.51 3.89 -5.85
C HIS A 37 -12.12 2.68 -5.16
N THR A 38 -12.11 1.55 -5.86
CA THR A 38 -12.31 0.24 -5.26
C THR A 38 -11.16 -0.68 -5.64
N THR A 39 -11.06 -1.82 -5.00
CA THR A 39 -10.00 -2.77 -5.27
C THR A 39 -10.11 -3.36 -6.68
N GLU A 40 -11.31 -3.75 -7.11
CA GLU A 40 -11.52 -4.52 -8.34
C GLU A 40 -12.31 -3.82 -9.43
N LYS A 41 -13.13 -2.83 -9.07
CA LYS A 41 -14.03 -2.18 -10.02
C LYS A 41 -13.69 -0.72 -10.18
N LYS A 42 -13.81 -0.23 -11.43
CA LYS A 42 -13.77 1.20 -11.70
C LYS A 42 -14.98 1.87 -11.04
N LEU A 43 -14.72 2.98 -10.38
CA LEU A 43 -15.74 3.86 -9.83
C LEU A 43 -15.58 5.25 -10.47
N VAL A 44 -15.23 6.26 -9.72
CA VAL A 44 -14.81 7.56 -10.28
C VAL A 44 -13.40 7.45 -10.83
N GLY A 45 -12.49 6.86 -10.05
CA GLY A 45 -11.15 6.54 -10.46
C GLY A 45 -10.98 5.08 -10.88
N PRO A 46 -9.80 4.70 -11.39
CA PRO A 46 -9.52 3.33 -11.76
C PRO A 46 -9.55 2.41 -10.53
N SER A 47 -9.80 1.12 -10.76
CA SER A 47 -9.62 0.12 -9.71
C SER A 47 -8.15 0.04 -9.31
N TYR A 48 -7.88 -0.34 -8.08
CA TYR A 48 -6.50 -0.53 -7.65
C TYR A 48 -5.81 -1.68 -8.38
N LYS A 49 -6.56 -2.69 -8.78
CA LYS A 49 -6.06 -3.77 -9.63
C LYS A 49 -5.59 -3.26 -10.99
N GLU A 50 -6.31 -2.36 -11.60
CA GLU A 50 -5.94 -1.71 -12.85
C GLU A 50 -4.66 -0.86 -12.68
N VAL A 51 -4.59 -0.10 -11.59
CA VAL A 51 -3.38 0.68 -11.24
C VAL A 51 -2.18 -0.23 -11.08
N ALA A 52 -2.30 -1.31 -10.30
CA ALA A 52 -1.22 -2.27 -10.10
C ALA A 52 -0.76 -2.89 -11.42
N THR A 53 -1.68 -3.24 -12.30
CA THR A 53 -1.36 -3.80 -13.61
C THR A 53 -0.60 -2.80 -14.49
N LYS A 54 -1.03 -1.54 -14.51
CA LYS A 54 -0.39 -0.51 -15.34
C LYS A 54 1.04 -0.19 -14.88
N TYR A 55 1.28 -0.19 -13.59
CA TYR A 55 2.60 0.10 -13.03
C TYR A 55 3.50 -1.12 -12.83
N ALA A 56 3.00 -2.33 -13.13
CA ALA A 56 3.76 -3.56 -12.97
C ALA A 56 5.08 -3.50 -13.75
N GLY A 57 6.18 -3.84 -13.06
CA GLY A 57 7.51 -3.87 -13.65
C GLY A 57 8.15 -2.49 -13.89
N GLN A 58 7.49 -1.39 -13.56
CA GLN A 58 8.09 -0.07 -13.70
C GLN A 58 9.04 0.23 -12.54
N ALA A 59 10.27 0.63 -12.88
CA ALA A 59 11.23 1.10 -11.89
C ALA A 59 10.70 2.39 -11.22
N GLY A 60 10.81 2.45 -9.89
CA GLY A 60 10.35 3.62 -9.12
C GLY A 60 8.83 3.79 -9.07
N ALA A 61 8.06 2.74 -9.31
CA ALA A 61 6.60 2.79 -9.34
C ALA A 61 6.01 3.30 -8.01
N VAL A 62 6.55 2.87 -6.87
CA VAL A 62 6.08 3.34 -5.56
C VAL A 62 6.23 4.85 -5.43
N ASP A 63 7.39 5.39 -5.76
CA ASP A 63 7.64 6.83 -5.65
C ASP A 63 6.80 7.63 -6.64
N LYS A 64 6.65 7.17 -7.87
CA LYS A 64 5.79 7.80 -8.88
C LYS A 64 4.34 7.86 -8.41
N LEU A 65 3.85 6.74 -7.89
CA LEU A 65 2.46 6.65 -7.44
C LEU A 65 2.24 7.46 -6.16
N ALA A 66 3.22 7.51 -5.26
CA ALA A 66 3.16 8.34 -4.06
C ALA A 66 3.03 9.84 -4.42
N VAL A 67 3.79 10.31 -5.39
CA VAL A 67 3.67 11.68 -5.90
C VAL A 67 2.28 11.93 -6.48
N LYS A 68 1.75 10.98 -7.24
CA LYS A 68 0.41 11.06 -7.81
C LYS A 68 -0.67 11.14 -6.72
N ILE A 69 -0.52 10.39 -5.65
CA ILE A 69 -1.44 10.42 -4.51
C ILE A 69 -1.43 11.81 -3.85
N MET A 70 -0.26 12.37 -3.61
CA MET A 70 -0.14 13.66 -2.93
C MET A 70 -0.56 14.84 -3.81
N LYS A 71 -0.19 14.84 -5.07
CA LYS A 71 -0.37 15.98 -5.98
C LYS A 71 -1.57 15.86 -6.91
N GLY A 72 -2.14 14.65 -7.05
CA GLY A 72 -3.21 14.40 -7.99
C GLY A 72 -2.74 14.42 -9.45
N GLY A 73 -3.68 14.54 -10.35
CA GLY A 73 -3.43 14.62 -11.78
C GLY A 73 -4.50 13.93 -12.61
N SER A 74 -4.31 13.95 -13.93
CA SER A 74 -5.22 13.32 -14.89
C SER A 74 -4.46 12.78 -16.11
N GLY A 75 -5.13 12.04 -16.95
CA GLY A 75 -4.61 11.59 -18.24
C GLY A 75 -4.07 10.17 -18.25
N VAL A 76 -3.55 9.64 -17.14
CA VAL A 76 -3.02 8.27 -17.10
C VAL A 76 -4.14 7.24 -17.23
N PHE A 77 -5.29 7.48 -16.58
CA PHE A 77 -6.46 6.61 -16.61
C PHE A 77 -7.71 7.31 -17.19
N GLY A 78 -7.50 8.34 -17.99
CA GLY A 78 -8.55 9.10 -18.61
C GLY A 78 -8.58 10.57 -18.16
N PRO A 79 -9.63 11.32 -18.59
CA PRO A 79 -9.68 12.77 -18.40
C PRO A 79 -10.14 13.21 -17.01
N VAL A 80 -10.75 12.32 -16.23
CA VAL A 80 -11.25 12.68 -14.89
C VAL A 80 -10.07 12.95 -13.97
N PRO A 81 -9.94 14.16 -13.40
CA PRO A 81 -8.81 14.47 -12.53
C PRO A 81 -8.96 13.82 -11.17
N MET A 82 -7.85 13.29 -10.65
CA MET A 82 -7.71 12.93 -9.25
C MET A 82 -7.26 14.18 -8.49
N PRO A 83 -8.00 14.63 -7.47
CA PRO A 83 -7.58 15.79 -6.70
C PRO A 83 -6.32 15.50 -5.87
N ALA A 84 -5.58 16.54 -5.54
CA ALA A 84 -4.47 16.43 -4.59
C ALA A 84 -4.99 16.00 -3.21
N ASN A 85 -4.29 15.07 -2.57
CA ASN A 85 -4.64 14.59 -1.23
C ASN A 85 -3.75 15.28 -0.20
N THR A 86 -4.13 16.50 0.19
CA THR A 86 -3.35 17.30 1.14
C THR A 86 -3.34 16.75 2.57
N GLN A 87 -4.26 15.84 2.87
CA GLN A 87 -4.35 15.12 4.13
C GLN A 87 -3.38 13.92 4.24
N VAL A 88 -2.67 13.60 3.15
CA VAL A 88 -1.73 12.47 3.08
C VAL A 88 -0.31 13.01 3.07
N ASN A 89 0.51 12.58 4.03
CA ASN A 89 1.94 12.91 4.03
C ASN A 89 2.73 11.94 3.14
N GLU A 90 4.02 12.21 2.94
CA GLU A 90 4.87 11.42 2.06
C GLU A 90 5.00 9.96 2.52
N ALA A 91 5.18 9.73 3.81
CA ALA A 91 5.29 8.37 4.36
C ALA A 91 4.01 7.58 4.15
N GLU A 92 2.86 8.19 4.37
CA GLU A 92 1.55 7.60 4.12
C GLU A 92 1.31 7.34 2.63
N ALA A 93 1.70 8.27 1.78
CA ALA A 93 1.58 8.13 0.34
C ALA A 93 2.39 6.94 -0.19
N LYS A 94 3.63 6.77 0.28
CA LYS A 94 4.47 5.61 -0.08
C LYS A 94 3.87 4.30 0.41
N LYS A 95 3.32 4.28 1.60
CA LYS A 95 2.64 3.12 2.17
C LYS A 95 1.41 2.73 1.36
N LEU A 96 0.58 3.70 1.01
CA LEU A 96 -0.58 3.50 0.15
C LEU A 96 -0.17 3.01 -1.24
N ALA A 97 0.84 3.62 -1.84
CA ALA A 97 1.36 3.23 -3.14
C ALA A 97 1.85 1.78 -3.16
N ALA A 98 2.63 1.39 -2.16
CA ALA A 98 3.11 0.02 -2.04
C ALA A 98 1.96 -0.98 -1.88
N TRP A 99 0.96 -0.64 -1.10
CA TRP A 99 -0.22 -1.48 -0.93
C TRP A 99 -0.99 -1.64 -2.24
N VAL A 100 -1.30 -0.54 -2.92
CA VAL A 100 -2.00 -0.57 -4.21
C VAL A 100 -1.26 -1.44 -5.22
N LEU A 101 0.06 -1.28 -5.32
CA LEU A 101 0.89 -2.05 -6.26
C LEU A 101 0.99 -3.54 -5.89
N SER A 102 0.65 -3.93 -4.68
CA SER A 102 0.61 -5.33 -4.24
C SER A 102 -0.67 -6.06 -4.64
N ILE A 103 -1.67 -5.35 -5.09
CA ILE A 103 -2.99 -5.92 -5.43
C ILE A 103 -2.89 -6.69 -6.75
N LYS A 104 -3.39 -7.91 -6.73
CA LYS A 104 -3.39 -8.83 -7.88
C LYS A 104 -4.78 -9.10 -8.42
#